data_e1f6e980a2950843f7ba16544951dfe6
#
_entry.id   e1f6e980a2950843f7ba16544951dfe6
#
_cell.length_a   1.000
_cell.length_b   1.000
_cell.length_c   1.000
_cell.angle_alpha   90.00
_cell.angle_beta   90.00
_cell.angle_gamma   90.00
#
_symmetry.space_group_name_H-M   'P 1'
#
loop_
_entity.id
_entity.type
_entity.pdbx_description
1 polymer ?
#
loop_
_entity_poly.entity_id
_entity_poly.type
_entity_poly.pdbx_seq_one_letter_code
_entity_poly.pdbx_strand_id
1 'polypeptide(L)'
;MAYAKGKHALFISDRSGLQFPYTEMVTEWTGARVHTSEYEPKAPQLMPHEHSPDPQALKNARPARIEPAALILLPNNPFETYAASSQVINVLSPDHGRSTGDTVRFRSTPFVTSDTDKFADCGTVDGITGTVICAAAGFTITTGKYVSGSSDGSDDWYYFSTGSSTATTGGIKGGGYPVSAGPATLSS
;
A
#
# COMPACT_ATOMS: atom_id res chain seq x y z
N MET A 1 -30.47 -18.31 -41.53
CA MET A 1 -29.34 -17.83 -40.72
C MET A 1 -28.97 -18.89 -39.69
N ALA A 2 -27.73 -19.37 -39.69
CA ALA A 2 -27.28 -20.33 -38.68
C ALA A 2 -26.96 -19.57 -37.39
N TYR A 3 -27.71 -19.85 -36.34
CA TYR A 3 -27.42 -19.28 -35.02
C TYR A 3 -26.29 -20.08 -34.37
N ALA A 4 -25.36 -19.38 -33.69
CA ALA A 4 -24.36 -20.01 -32.83
C ALA A 4 -25.08 -20.79 -31.72
N LYS A 5 -24.83 -22.09 -31.61
CA LYS A 5 -25.48 -22.99 -30.64
C LYS A 5 -24.44 -23.58 -29.67
N GLY A 6 -23.80 -22.75 -28.85
CA GLY A 6 -22.84 -23.22 -27.87
C GLY A 6 -21.73 -24.08 -28.49
N LYS A 7 -21.62 -25.37 -28.08
CA LYS A 7 -20.60 -26.31 -28.60
C LYS A 7 -20.68 -26.60 -30.11
N HIS A 8 -21.76 -26.25 -30.77
CA HIS A 8 -21.95 -26.40 -32.22
C HIS A 8 -21.73 -25.07 -32.96
N ALA A 9 -21.24 -24.02 -32.29
CA ALA A 9 -20.90 -22.79 -32.95
C ALA A 9 -19.72 -22.98 -33.90
N LEU A 10 -19.77 -22.26 -35.04
CA LEU A 10 -18.69 -22.23 -36.01
C LEU A 10 -17.89 -20.95 -35.83
N PHE A 11 -16.61 -21.04 -36.08
CA PHE A 11 -15.66 -19.91 -36.09
C PHE A 11 -14.91 -19.88 -37.41
N ILE A 12 -14.55 -18.71 -37.88
CA ILE A 12 -13.74 -18.53 -39.10
C ILE A 12 -12.27 -18.44 -38.67
N SER A 13 -11.42 -19.32 -39.25
CA SER A 13 -9.98 -19.26 -39.00
C SER A 13 -9.38 -18.00 -39.60
N ASP A 14 -8.55 -17.31 -38.78
CA ASP A 14 -7.84 -16.08 -39.21
C ASP A 14 -6.80 -16.39 -40.31
N ARG A 15 -6.37 -17.64 -40.46
CA ARG A 15 -5.37 -18.04 -41.47
C ARG A 15 -5.98 -18.40 -42.80
N SER A 16 -6.92 -19.31 -42.84
CA SER A 16 -7.53 -19.81 -44.07
C SER A 16 -8.83 -19.13 -44.47
N GLY A 17 -9.50 -18.47 -43.52
CA GLY A 17 -10.85 -17.94 -43.75
C GLY A 17 -11.95 -19.01 -43.83
N LEU A 18 -11.63 -20.28 -43.53
CA LEU A 18 -12.59 -21.40 -43.54
C LEU A 18 -13.32 -21.48 -42.19
N GLN A 19 -14.53 -22.06 -42.22
CA GLN A 19 -15.33 -22.27 -41.02
C GLN A 19 -15.00 -23.62 -40.39
N PHE A 20 -14.69 -23.58 -39.09
CA PHE A 20 -14.39 -24.75 -38.27
C PHE A 20 -15.24 -24.75 -36.99
N PRO A 21 -15.41 -25.91 -36.31
CA PRO A 21 -16.05 -25.94 -35.00
C PRO A 21 -15.31 -25.07 -34.00
N TYR A 22 -16.05 -24.25 -33.25
CA TYR A 22 -15.46 -23.33 -32.25
C TYR A 22 -14.60 -24.04 -31.19
N THR A 23 -14.96 -25.28 -30.84
CA THR A 23 -14.26 -26.09 -29.83
C THR A 23 -12.88 -26.56 -30.30
N GLU A 24 -12.61 -26.55 -31.60
CA GLU A 24 -11.33 -26.99 -32.20
C GLU A 24 -10.40 -25.81 -32.52
N MET A 25 -10.81 -24.60 -32.17
CA MET A 25 -10.02 -23.40 -32.39
C MET A 25 -9.01 -23.16 -31.26
N VAL A 26 -7.77 -22.87 -31.64
CA VAL A 26 -6.66 -22.54 -30.75
C VAL A 26 -6.10 -21.15 -31.06
N THR A 27 -5.50 -20.52 -30.06
CA THR A 27 -4.85 -19.22 -30.27
C THR A 27 -3.35 -19.44 -30.48
N GLU A 28 -2.81 -18.94 -31.56
CA GLU A 28 -1.38 -18.98 -31.86
C GLU A 28 -0.59 -17.97 -31.04
N TRP A 29 0.73 -18.10 -31.09
CA TRP A 29 1.65 -17.17 -30.45
C TRP A 29 1.57 -15.73 -31.00
N THR A 30 1.06 -15.55 -32.21
CA THR A 30 0.78 -14.26 -32.86
C THR A 30 -0.49 -13.59 -32.35
N GLY A 31 -1.34 -14.34 -31.63
CA GLY A 31 -2.67 -13.90 -31.19
C GLY A 31 -3.79 -14.27 -32.16
N ALA A 32 -3.47 -14.80 -33.36
CA ALA A 32 -4.47 -15.27 -34.33
C ALA A 32 -5.20 -16.53 -33.81
N ARG A 33 -6.48 -16.63 -34.09
CA ARG A 33 -7.27 -17.83 -33.80
C ARG A 33 -7.42 -18.70 -35.03
N VAL A 34 -6.85 -19.89 -34.93
CA VAL A 34 -6.79 -20.85 -36.03
C VAL A 34 -7.34 -22.22 -35.63
N HIS A 35 -7.68 -23.05 -36.58
CA HIS A 35 -8.01 -24.43 -36.31
C HIS A 35 -6.77 -25.22 -35.90
N THR A 36 -6.95 -26.29 -35.11
CA THR A 36 -5.82 -27.16 -34.65
C THR A 36 -4.97 -27.72 -35.77
N SER A 37 -5.56 -28.00 -36.96
CA SER A 37 -4.81 -28.47 -38.15
C SER A 37 -3.92 -27.39 -38.79
N GLU A 38 -4.18 -26.12 -38.52
CA GLU A 38 -3.46 -24.99 -39.09
C GLU A 38 -2.50 -24.37 -38.08
N TYR A 39 -2.47 -24.90 -36.85
CA TYR A 39 -1.66 -24.36 -35.74
C TYR A 39 -0.17 -24.50 -35.99
N GLU A 40 0.55 -23.39 -35.86
CA GLU A 40 2.00 -23.36 -35.87
C GLU A 40 2.58 -22.94 -34.52
N PRO A 41 3.45 -23.78 -33.94
CA PRO A 41 4.16 -23.39 -32.73
C PRO A 41 5.15 -22.25 -33.03
N LYS A 42 5.42 -21.40 -32.06
CA LYS A 42 6.43 -20.37 -32.17
C LYS A 42 7.81 -21.00 -32.41
N ALA A 43 8.50 -20.54 -33.45
CA ALA A 43 9.84 -21.02 -33.74
C ALA A 43 10.79 -20.72 -32.54
N PRO A 44 11.62 -21.67 -32.10
CA PRO A 44 12.51 -21.50 -30.96
C PRO A 44 13.48 -20.30 -31.10
N GLN A 45 13.90 -19.99 -32.31
CA GLN A 45 14.78 -18.86 -32.60
C GLN A 45 14.14 -17.49 -32.35
N LEU A 46 12.81 -17.41 -32.26
CA LEU A 46 12.08 -16.19 -31.91
C LEU A 46 11.92 -16.01 -30.40
N MET A 47 12.33 -16.98 -29.59
CA MET A 47 12.38 -16.86 -28.16
C MET A 47 13.74 -16.25 -27.78
N PRO A 48 13.78 -15.18 -26.96
CA PRO A 48 15.04 -14.66 -26.45
C PRO A 48 15.76 -15.76 -25.66
N HIS A 49 17.05 -15.89 -25.89
CA HIS A 49 17.89 -16.84 -25.15
C HIS A 49 17.94 -16.39 -23.68
N GLU A 50 17.55 -17.25 -22.77
CA GLU A 50 17.67 -16.97 -21.34
C GLU A 50 19.13 -17.10 -20.92
N HIS A 51 19.75 -15.97 -20.58
CA HIS A 51 21.08 -15.95 -19.98
C HIS A 51 20.96 -15.95 -18.47
N SER A 52 21.50 -16.95 -17.81
CA SER A 52 21.44 -17.14 -16.36
C SER A 52 21.82 -15.92 -15.50
N PRO A 53 22.70 -14.99 -15.91
CA PRO A 53 22.96 -13.77 -15.15
C PRO A 53 22.21 -12.53 -15.65
N ASP A 54 21.36 -12.63 -16.64
CA ASP A 54 20.65 -11.47 -17.20
C ASP A 54 19.29 -11.29 -16.57
N PRO A 55 19.08 -10.25 -15.71
CA PRO A 55 17.79 -9.96 -15.12
C PRO A 55 16.72 -9.54 -16.15
N GLN A 56 17.10 -9.21 -17.38
CA GLN A 56 16.17 -8.89 -18.46
C GLN A 56 15.57 -10.14 -19.12
N ALA A 57 16.11 -11.32 -18.88
CA ALA A 57 15.59 -12.59 -19.36
C ALA A 57 14.28 -13.01 -18.67
N LEU A 58 13.87 -12.35 -17.63
CA LEU A 58 12.61 -12.63 -16.93
C LEU A 58 11.41 -12.14 -17.74
N LYS A 59 10.69 -13.08 -18.34
CA LYS A 59 9.37 -12.82 -18.92
C LYS A 59 8.42 -12.43 -17.78
N ASN A 60 7.89 -11.23 -17.79
CA ASN A 60 7.01 -10.71 -16.74
C ASN A 60 7.70 -10.44 -15.39
N ALA A 61 8.92 -9.95 -15.40
CA ALA A 61 9.56 -9.48 -14.18
C ALA A 61 8.71 -8.40 -13.51
N ARG A 62 8.29 -8.68 -12.29
CA ARG A 62 7.65 -7.71 -11.40
C ARG A 62 8.47 -7.65 -10.12
N PRO A 63 9.50 -6.80 -10.08
CA PRO A 63 10.26 -6.62 -8.86
C PRO A 63 9.32 -6.14 -7.75
N ALA A 64 9.55 -6.62 -6.54
CA ALA A 64 8.87 -6.10 -5.37
C ALA A 64 9.13 -4.59 -5.30
N ARG A 65 8.09 -3.82 -5.05
CA ARG A 65 8.24 -2.38 -4.84
C ARG A 65 8.97 -2.19 -3.51
N ILE A 66 10.21 -1.75 -3.56
CA ILE A 66 11.06 -1.55 -2.38
C ILE A 66 10.78 -0.18 -1.74
N GLU A 67 10.15 0.73 -2.48
CA GLU A 67 9.82 2.05 -1.95
C GLU A 67 8.71 1.91 -0.89
N PRO A 68 8.98 2.29 0.37
CA PRO A 68 7.92 2.37 1.37
C PRO A 68 6.86 3.34 0.89
N ALA A 69 5.59 3.05 1.15
CA ALA A 69 4.52 3.99 0.87
C ALA A 69 4.85 5.32 1.55
N ALA A 70 4.93 6.41 0.77
CA ALA A 70 5.31 7.71 1.30
C ALA A 70 4.36 8.17 2.42
N LEU A 71 3.07 7.83 2.30
CA LEU A 71 2.03 8.13 3.28
C LEU A 71 1.11 6.92 3.46
N ILE A 72 0.82 6.59 4.72
CA ILE A 72 -0.19 5.61 5.12
C ILE A 72 -1.34 6.37 5.74
N LEU A 73 -2.55 6.17 5.24
CA LEU A 73 -3.75 6.70 5.86
C LEU A 73 -4.09 5.88 7.11
N LEU A 74 -4.18 6.54 8.25
CA LEU A 74 -4.48 5.91 9.52
C LEU A 74 -6.01 5.70 9.70
N PRO A 75 -6.43 4.75 10.53
CA PRO A 75 -7.82 4.58 10.92
C PRO A 75 -8.39 5.82 11.62
N ASN A 76 -9.71 5.85 11.83
CA ASN A 76 -10.34 6.93 12.59
C ASN A 76 -9.88 6.90 14.07
N ASN A 77 -9.54 8.06 14.62
CA ASN A 77 -8.98 8.23 15.97
C ASN A 77 -7.77 7.32 16.25
N PRO A 78 -6.68 7.45 15.47
CA PRO A 78 -5.56 6.51 15.54
C PRO A 78 -4.69 6.67 16.78
N PHE A 79 -4.75 7.81 17.46
CA PHE A 79 -3.94 8.11 18.62
C PHE A 79 -4.62 7.68 19.92
N GLU A 80 -3.88 7.05 20.81
CA GLU A 80 -4.33 6.67 22.15
C GLU A 80 -3.27 7.07 23.16
N THR A 81 -3.62 7.97 24.11
CA THR A 81 -2.70 8.36 25.19
C THR A 81 -2.54 7.22 26.20
N TYR A 82 -1.33 7.03 26.72
CA TYR A 82 -1.06 5.92 27.63
C TYR A 82 -1.67 6.13 29.03
N ALA A 83 -1.21 7.15 29.75
CA ALA A 83 -1.64 7.41 31.12
C ALA A 83 -1.61 8.92 31.39
N ALA A 84 -2.26 9.36 32.48
CA ALA A 84 -2.19 10.73 32.93
C ALA A 84 -0.74 11.15 33.18
N SER A 85 -0.40 12.37 32.78
CA SER A 85 0.96 12.94 32.85
C SER A 85 2.02 12.18 32.02
N SER A 86 1.62 11.25 31.18
CA SER A 86 2.51 10.54 30.25
C SER A 86 2.71 11.33 28.96
N GLN A 87 3.92 11.28 28.43
CA GLN A 87 4.26 11.82 27.10
C GLN A 87 4.10 10.80 25.98
N VAL A 88 3.70 9.57 26.29
CA VAL A 88 3.62 8.48 25.34
C VAL A 88 2.25 8.45 24.67
N ILE A 89 2.27 8.39 23.34
CA ILE A 89 1.10 8.21 22.49
C ILE A 89 1.27 6.92 21.70
N ASN A 90 0.32 6.02 21.82
CA ASN A 90 0.16 4.84 20.98
C ASN A 90 -0.56 5.21 19.68
N VAL A 91 -0.17 4.61 18.58
CA VAL A 91 -0.75 4.85 17.25
C VAL A 91 -1.20 3.53 16.67
N LEU A 92 -2.47 3.45 16.32
CA LEU A 92 -3.03 2.32 15.58
C LEU A 92 -2.76 2.51 14.09
N SER A 93 -2.01 1.60 13.50
CA SER A 93 -1.69 1.58 12.08
C SER A 93 -1.50 0.13 11.63
N PRO A 94 -2.59 -0.56 11.25
CA PRO A 94 -2.52 -1.95 10.80
C PRO A 94 -1.54 -2.11 9.64
N ASP A 95 -0.79 -3.22 9.64
CA ASP A 95 0.16 -3.59 8.57
C ASP A 95 1.15 -2.46 8.20
N HIS A 96 1.62 -1.70 9.18
CA HIS A 96 2.40 -0.48 8.93
C HIS A 96 3.80 -0.73 8.33
N GLY A 97 4.36 -1.93 8.45
CA GLY A 97 5.66 -2.31 7.88
C GLY A 97 6.85 -1.47 8.37
N ARG A 98 6.72 -0.75 9.50
CA ARG A 98 7.75 0.11 10.09
C ARG A 98 8.57 -0.64 11.11
N SER A 99 9.79 -0.15 11.34
CA SER A 99 10.71 -0.69 12.34
C SER A 99 10.96 0.29 13.48
N THR A 100 11.31 -0.25 14.63
CA THR A 100 11.75 0.58 15.78
C THR A 100 12.97 1.42 15.36
N GLY A 101 12.90 2.71 15.62
CA GLY A 101 13.92 3.69 15.23
C GLY A 101 13.55 4.50 13.98
N ASP A 102 12.51 4.11 13.24
CA ASP A 102 12.03 4.90 12.11
C ASP A 102 11.50 6.27 12.57
N THR A 103 11.66 7.28 11.70
CA THR A 103 11.10 8.61 11.94
C THR A 103 9.80 8.77 11.18
N VAL A 104 8.73 9.06 11.90
CA VAL A 104 7.37 9.22 11.36
C VAL A 104 6.85 10.63 11.64
N ARG A 105 6.34 11.28 10.61
CA ARG A 105 5.59 12.53 10.72
C ARG A 105 4.12 12.26 10.44
N PHE A 106 3.26 12.81 11.30
CA PHE A 106 1.81 12.79 11.10
C PHE A 106 1.37 14.04 10.34
N ARG A 107 0.35 13.89 9.50
CA ARG A 107 -0.24 14.98 8.74
C ARG A 107 -1.75 14.79 8.69
N SER A 108 -2.50 15.84 9.02
CA SER A 108 -3.96 15.85 8.83
C SER A 108 -4.31 16.35 7.42
N THR A 109 -5.56 16.20 7.02
CA THR A 109 -6.05 16.90 5.83
C THR A 109 -6.17 18.40 6.09
N PRO A 110 -6.11 19.21 5.02
CA PRO A 110 -6.18 20.66 5.12
C PRO A 110 -7.58 21.12 5.50
N PHE A 111 -7.94 20.99 6.75
CA PHE A 111 -9.20 21.56 7.29
C PHE A 111 -8.94 22.84 8.09
N VAL A 112 -7.76 23.41 7.99
CA VAL A 112 -7.36 24.55 8.81
C VAL A 112 -7.16 25.78 7.94
N THR A 113 -7.82 26.81 8.35
CA THR A 113 -7.90 28.15 7.74
C THR A 113 -6.62 29.00 7.91
N SER A 114 -5.51 28.44 8.31
CA SER A 114 -4.25 29.14 8.47
C SER A 114 -3.22 28.75 7.43
N ASP A 115 -2.63 29.73 6.80
CA ASP A 115 -1.99 29.70 5.48
C ASP A 115 -0.54 29.19 5.44
N THR A 116 0.05 28.77 6.56
CA THR A 116 1.48 28.48 6.62
C THR A 116 1.86 27.00 6.68
N ASP A 117 1.01 26.12 7.18
CA ASP A 117 1.19 24.66 7.08
C ASP A 117 -0.16 23.94 7.21
N LYS A 118 -0.79 23.67 6.07
CA LYS A 118 -2.13 23.06 5.99
C LYS A 118 -2.23 21.65 6.58
N PHE A 119 -1.11 21.06 7.00
CA PHE A 119 -1.04 19.69 7.51
C PHE A 119 -0.57 19.59 8.96
N ALA A 120 -0.47 20.73 9.65
CA ALA A 120 0.20 20.81 10.93
C ALA A 120 -0.68 20.54 12.15
N ASP A 121 -1.99 20.30 11.99
CA ASP A 121 -2.89 20.11 13.11
C ASP A 121 -3.73 18.84 12.96
N CYS A 122 -3.42 17.82 13.76
CA CYS A 122 -4.13 16.55 13.84
C CYS A 122 -5.27 16.55 14.89
N GLY A 123 -5.67 17.72 15.37
CA GLY A 123 -6.61 17.85 16.48
C GLY A 123 -5.99 17.57 17.85
N THR A 124 -6.63 18.05 18.90
CA THR A 124 -6.15 17.84 20.27
C THR A 124 -6.56 16.47 20.80
N VAL A 125 -5.62 15.74 21.38
CA VAL A 125 -5.85 14.44 22.01
C VAL A 125 -5.45 14.51 23.47
N ASP A 126 -6.43 14.41 24.37
CA ASP A 126 -6.23 14.38 25.83
C ASP A 126 -5.31 15.50 26.36
N GLY A 127 -5.52 16.73 25.90
CA GLY A 127 -4.73 17.90 26.28
C GLY A 127 -3.45 18.10 25.47
N ILE A 128 -3.00 17.12 24.68
CA ILE A 128 -1.88 17.28 23.77
C ILE A 128 -2.40 17.89 22.46
N THR A 129 -1.88 19.05 22.09
CA THR A 129 -2.34 19.78 20.90
C THR A 129 -1.94 19.07 19.60
N GLY A 130 -2.78 19.18 18.60
CA GLY A 130 -2.51 18.57 17.29
C GLY A 130 -1.26 19.11 16.62
N THR A 131 -0.87 20.35 16.88
CA THR A 131 0.39 20.93 16.40
C THR A 131 1.63 20.22 16.96
N VAL A 132 1.56 19.71 18.19
CA VAL A 132 2.61 18.87 18.77
C VAL A 132 2.63 17.51 18.10
N ILE A 133 1.47 16.86 17.92
CA ILE A 133 1.37 15.54 17.29
C ILE A 133 1.83 15.58 15.84
N CYS A 134 1.50 16.63 15.10
CA CYS A 134 1.84 16.83 13.69
C CYS A 134 3.17 17.61 13.49
N ALA A 135 4.07 17.57 14.46
CA ALA A 135 5.35 18.29 14.40
C ALA A 135 6.12 17.98 13.10
N ALA A 136 6.67 19.03 12.46
CA ALA A 136 7.36 18.91 11.18
C ALA A 136 8.59 18.00 11.22
N ALA A 137 9.29 17.94 12.35
CA ALA A 137 10.45 17.07 12.53
C ALA A 137 10.09 15.58 12.57
N GLY A 138 8.81 15.25 12.82
CA GLY A 138 8.39 13.88 13.08
C GLY A 138 8.87 13.34 14.42
N PHE A 139 8.58 12.07 14.65
CA PHE A 139 8.93 11.38 15.90
C PHE A 139 9.64 10.07 15.60
N THR A 140 10.62 9.73 16.39
CA THR A 140 11.18 8.37 16.39
C THR A 140 10.20 7.44 17.07
N ILE A 141 9.87 6.34 16.40
CA ILE A 141 8.87 5.38 16.85
C ILE A 141 9.51 4.12 17.44
N THR A 142 8.75 3.43 18.26
CA THR A 142 9.02 2.06 18.70
C THR A 142 7.81 1.21 18.33
N THR A 143 8.03 0.05 17.70
CA THR A 143 6.98 -0.88 17.28
C THR A 143 6.32 -1.55 18.46
N GLY A 144 5.03 -1.87 18.31
CA GLY A 144 4.17 -2.41 19.35
C GLY A 144 3.41 -1.33 20.13
N LYS A 145 2.39 -1.76 20.89
CA LYS A 145 1.66 -0.88 21.78
C LYS A 145 2.42 -0.71 23.11
N TYR A 146 2.55 0.51 23.57
CA TYR A 146 3.16 0.77 24.87
C TYR A 146 2.20 0.40 26.00
N VAL A 147 2.60 -0.57 26.82
CA VAL A 147 1.82 -1.05 27.97
C VAL A 147 2.76 -1.20 29.17
N SER A 148 2.48 -0.48 30.27
CA SER A 148 3.19 -0.61 31.54
C SER A 148 4.73 -0.59 31.46
N GLY A 149 5.28 0.36 30.68
CA GLY A 149 6.73 0.57 30.61
C GLY A 149 7.45 -0.19 29.48
N SER A 150 6.74 -0.99 28.69
CA SER A 150 7.34 -1.74 27.59
C SER A 150 6.38 -1.80 26.38
N SER A 151 6.91 -2.24 25.22
CA SER A 151 6.11 -2.60 24.04
C SER A 151 5.51 -3.99 24.23
N ASP A 152 4.26 -4.19 23.78
CA ASP A 152 3.61 -5.50 23.73
C ASP A 152 3.99 -6.33 22.48
N GLY A 153 4.75 -5.73 21.56
CA GLY A 153 5.19 -6.38 20.32
C GLY A 153 4.10 -6.55 19.27
N SER A 154 2.97 -5.88 19.40
CA SER A 154 1.89 -5.93 18.41
C SER A 154 2.29 -5.29 17.08
N ASP A 155 2.06 -5.97 15.95
CA ASP A 155 2.41 -5.49 14.60
C ASP A 155 1.49 -4.37 14.09
N ASP A 156 0.32 -4.19 14.70
CA ASP A 156 -0.66 -3.16 14.32
C ASP A 156 -0.46 -1.83 15.03
N TRP A 157 0.50 -1.75 15.94
CA TRP A 157 0.72 -0.59 16.77
C TRP A 157 2.19 -0.15 16.76
N TYR A 158 2.39 1.13 16.98
CA TYR A 158 3.67 1.70 17.38
C TYR A 158 3.40 2.87 18.32
N TYR A 159 4.42 3.31 19.05
CA TYR A 159 4.30 4.44 19.92
C TYR A 159 5.46 5.42 19.76
N PHE A 160 5.23 6.65 20.21
CA PHE A 160 6.24 7.70 20.27
C PHE A 160 6.08 8.55 21.54
N SER A 161 7.11 9.35 21.85
CA SER A 161 7.06 10.34 22.93
C SER A 161 6.98 11.75 22.36
N THR A 162 6.10 12.58 22.92
CA THR A 162 5.99 14.00 22.56
C THR A 162 7.13 14.85 23.10
N GLY A 163 7.90 14.33 24.04
CA GLY A 163 9.05 14.99 24.65
C GLY A 163 8.72 16.08 25.70
N SER A 164 7.63 16.84 25.51
CA SER A 164 7.30 17.97 26.40
C SER A 164 5.83 18.05 26.80
N SER A 165 4.92 17.56 25.96
CA SER A 165 3.48 17.63 26.24
C SER A 165 2.98 16.33 26.85
N THR A 166 2.17 16.42 27.89
CA THR A 166 1.64 15.26 28.64
C THR A 166 0.15 15.15 28.51
N ALA A 167 -0.33 13.90 28.53
CA ALA A 167 -1.74 13.58 28.57
C ALA A 167 -2.38 14.04 29.89
N THR A 168 -3.63 14.49 29.82
CA THR A 168 -4.37 14.94 31.01
C THR A 168 -4.93 13.75 31.79
N THR A 169 -5.53 12.79 31.09
CA THR A 169 -6.28 11.68 31.70
C THR A 169 -5.65 10.32 31.44
N GLY A 170 -5.18 10.09 30.21
CA GLY A 170 -4.71 8.81 29.73
C GLY A 170 -5.80 7.88 29.22
N GLY A 171 -5.45 6.97 28.30
CA GLY A 171 -6.38 6.03 27.69
C GLY A 171 -7.38 6.67 26.73
N ILE A 172 -7.21 7.94 26.37
CA ILE A 172 -8.11 8.66 25.47
C ILE A 172 -7.69 8.49 24.04
N LYS A 173 -8.65 8.09 23.19
CA LYS A 173 -8.49 8.01 21.73
C LYS A 173 -8.84 9.32 21.06
N GLY A 174 -8.09 9.69 20.03
CA GLY A 174 -8.34 10.91 19.28
C GLY A 174 -7.54 11.02 17.99
N GLY A 175 -7.55 12.22 17.41
CA GLY A 175 -6.90 12.53 16.15
C GLY A 175 -7.87 12.68 14.98
N GLY A 176 -9.13 12.22 15.15
CA GLY A 176 -10.16 12.34 14.14
C GLY A 176 -9.86 11.56 12.85
N TYR A 177 -10.37 12.06 11.74
CA TYR A 177 -10.18 11.51 10.40
C TYR A 177 -10.16 12.65 9.38
N PRO A 178 -9.32 12.55 8.33
CA PRO A 178 -8.24 11.60 8.09
C PRO A 178 -6.87 12.12 8.58
N VAL A 179 -6.08 11.24 9.16
CA VAL A 179 -4.67 11.49 9.49
C VAL A 179 -3.80 10.53 8.71
N SER A 180 -2.69 11.02 8.17
CA SER A 180 -1.71 10.19 7.47
C SER A 180 -0.37 10.17 8.22
N ALA A 181 0.31 9.04 8.14
CA ALA A 181 1.65 8.83 8.69
C ALA A 181 2.64 8.56 7.57
N GLY A 182 3.79 9.23 7.58
CA GLY A 182 4.81 9.08 6.55
C GLY A 182 6.17 9.59 7.01
N PRO A 183 7.17 9.63 6.12
CA PRO A 183 8.48 10.17 6.44
C PRO A 183 8.42 11.66 6.82
N ALA A 184 9.38 12.14 7.58
CA ALA A 184 9.45 13.55 7.96
C ALA A 184 9.56 14.48 6.73
N THR A 185 10.38 14.09 5.75
CA THR A 185 10.51 14.75 4.46
C THR A 185 9.92 13.87 3.36
N LEU A 186 9.07 14.43 2.52
CA LEU A 186 8.60 13.76 1.30
C LEU A 186 9.62 14.11 0.21
N SER A 187 10.29 13.10 -0.36
CA SER A 187 11.09 13.30 -1.57
C SER A 187 10.15 13.62 -2.72
N SER A 188 10.38 14.74 -3.38
CA SER A 188 9.72 15.15 -4.61
C SER A 188 10.23 14.36 -5.80
#